data_07e2311dac7466a2baf2d041ab4cfdca
#
_entry.id   07e2311dac7466a2baf2d041ab4cfdca
#
_cell.length_a   1.000
_cell.length_b   1.000
_cell.length_c   1.000
_cell.angle_alpha   90.00
_cell.angle_beta   90.00
_cell.angle_gamma   90.00
#
_symmetry.space_group_name_H-M   'P 1'
#
loop_
_entity.id
_entity.type
_entity.pdbx_description
1 polymer ?
#
loop_
_entity_poly.entity_id
_entity_poly.type
_entity_poly.pdbx_seq_one_letter_code
_entity_poly.pdbx_strand_id
1 'polypeptide(L)'
;VAVLVMSIGMLGIAGLQARALKFSQSSYERSVAVIQAQSIVDSMRANSLAAKSNAYNIPRKCDTRAASESQADRDLAAWIGQMQTSLSGAAANVCGGINCNGTTGICIVTVQWDDTRGNPDKSGTQQIEQLSFVTQL
;
A
#
# COMPACT_ATOMS: atom_id res chain seq x y z
N VAL A 1 -46.80 18.16 -1.47
CA VAL A 1 -45.98 18.20 -0.22
C VAL A 1 -45.30 16.84 -0.01
N ALA A 2 -46.02 15.70 -0.05
CA ALA A 2 -45.42 14.37 0.20
C ALA A 2 -44.28 14.02 -0.76
N VAL A 3 -44.38 14.32 -2.04
CA VAL A 3 -43.35 14.05 -3.07
C VAL A 3 -42.07 14.87 -2.80
N LEU A 4 -42.20 16.10 -2.34
CA LEU A 4 -41.06 16.95 -1.99
C LEU A 4 -40.28 16.39 -0.77
N VAL A 5 -40.99 15.95 0.25
CA VAL A 5 -40.36 15.34 1.45
C VAL A 5 -39.63 14.06 1.12
N MET A 6 -40.22 13.17 0.28
CA MET A 6 -39.58 11.95 -0.19
C MET A 6 -38.33 12.24 -1.02
N SER A 7 -38.36 13.24 -1.90
CA SER A 7 -37.22 13.61 -2.73
C SER A 7 -36.03 14.09 -1.90
N ILE A 8 -36.26 14.89 -0.87
CA ILE A 8 -35.19 15.35 0.05
C ILE A 8 -34.63 14.19 0.86
N GLY A 9 -35.49 13.27 1.31
CA GLY A 9 -35.04 12.08 2.03
C GLY A 9 -34.14 11.17 1.19
N MET A 10 -34.49 10.92 -0.08
CA MET A 10 -33.68 10.11 -0.99
C MET A 10 -32.32 10.75 -1.30
N LEU A 11 -32.26 12.07 -1.48
CA LEU A 11 -30.99 12.79 -1.70
C LEU A 11 -30.06 12.68 -0.48
N GLY A 12 -30.61 12.74 0.73
CA GLY A 12 -29.83 12.55 1.97
C GLY A 12 -29.19 11.16 2.06
N ILE A 13 -29.96 10.12 1.76
CA ILE A 13 -29.47 8.73 1.76
C ILE A 13 -28.38 8.52 0.68
N ALA A 14 -28.57 9.05 -0.52
CA ALA A 14 -27.60 8.96 -1.60
C ALA A 14 -26.24 9.59 -1.22
N GLY A 15 -26.27 10.74 -0.53
CA GLY A 15 -25.06 11.40 -0.04
C GLY A 15 -24.30 10.57 1.02
N LEU A 16 -25.02 9.91 1.94
CA LEU A 16 -24.43 9.02 2.92
C LEU A 16 -23.81 7.77 2.28
N GLN A 17 -24.48 7.17 1.31
CA GLN A 17 -23.96 6.02 0.59
C GLN A 17 -22.67 6.34 -0.17
N ALA A 18 -22.58 7.50 -0.83
CA ALA A 18 -21.38 7.93 -1.52
C ALA A 18 -20.18 8.11 -0.56
N ARG A 19 -20.40 8.63 0.64
CA ARG A 19 -19.35 8.75 1.67
C ARG A 19 -18.95 7.37 2.21
N ALA A 20 -19.90 6.49 2.49
CA ALA A 20 -19.62 5.15 2.96
C ALA A 20 -18.76 4.35 1.98
N LEU A 21 -19.01 4.46 0.68
CA LEU A 21 -18.22 3.82 -0.36
C LEU A 21 -16.76 4.32 -0.38
N LYS A 22 -16.53 5.62 -0.21
CA LYS A 22 -15.18 6.20 -0.14
C LYS A 22 -14.40 5.67 1.08
N PHE A 23 -15.01 5.64 2.25
CA PHE A 23 -14.37 5.08 3.45
C PHE A 23 -14.08 3.57 3.30
N SER A 24 -15.00 2.84 2.66
CA SER A 24 -14.79 1.42 2.36
C SER A 24 -13.59 1.21 1.44
N GLN A 25 -13.42 2.07 0.42
CA GLN A 25 -12.28 2.03 -0.50
C GLN A 25 -10.96 2.25 0.22
N SER A 26 -10.85 3.30 1.05
CA SER A 26 -9.64 3.59 1.83
C SER A 26 -9.29 2.44 2.78
N SER A 27 -10.28 1.87 3.46
CA SER A 27 -10.08 0.73 4.35
C SER A 27 -9.61 -0.52 3.60
N TYR A 28 -10.14 -0.75 2.40
CA TYR A 28 -9.73 -1.84 1.52
C TYR A 28 -8.27 -1.68 1.10
N GLU A 29 -7.85 -0.52 0.64
CA GLU A 29 -6.47 -0.26 0.22
C GLU A 29 -5.48 -0.41 1.38
N ARG A 30 -5.85 0.03 2.57
CA ARG A 30 -5.06 -0.20 3.78
C ARG A 30 -4.88 -1.70 4.09
N SER A 31 -5.92 -2.49 3.91
CA SER A 31 -5.86 -3.95 4.08
C SER A 31 -4.95 -4.59 3.02
N VAL A 32 -5.04 -4.15 1.77
CA VAL A 32 -4.16 -4.59 0.68
C VAL A 32 -2.70 -4.22 0.98
N ALA A 33 -2.43 -3.02 1.47
CA ALA A 33 -1.07 -2.60 1.85
C ALA A 33 -0.47 -3.49 2.94
N VAL A 34 -1.26 -3.92 3.94
CA VAL A 34 -0.83 -4.90 4.96
C VAL A 34 -0.49 -6.24 4.33
N ILE A 35 -1.34 -6.74 3.43
CA ILE A 35 -1.10 -8.02 2.72
C ILE A 35 0.18 -7.94 1.90
N GLN A 36 0.42 -6.83 1.20
CA GLN A 36 1.64 -6.63 0.43
C GLN A 36 2.88 -6.56 1.32
N ALA A 37 2.80 -5.88 2.47
CA ALA A 37 3.90 -5.85 3.43
C ALA A 37 4.22 -7.25 3.98
N GLN A 38 3.21 -8.06 4.28
CA GLN A 38 3.39 -9.44 4.74
C GLN A 38 3.98 -10.33 3.64
N SER A 39 3.55 -10.17 2.40
CA SER A 39 4.05 -10.96 1.26
C SER A 39 5.56 -10.83 1.09
N ILE A 40 6.10 -9.61 1.15
CA ILE A 40 7.56 -9.43 1.04
C ILE A 40 8.30 -9.93 2.27
N VAL A 41 7.71 -9.80 3.47
CA VAL A 41 8.28 -10.37 4.71
C VAL A 41 8.39 -11.90 4.60
N ASP A 42 7.41 -12.57 4.03
CA ASP A 42 7.45 -14.01 3.85
C ASP A 42 8.51 -14.43 2.81
N SER A 43 8.69 -13.66 1.74
CA SER A 43 9.80 -13.84 0.80
C SER A 43 11.16 -13.66 1.49
N MET A 44 11.30 -12.64 2.36
CA MET A 44 12.50 -12.41 3.15
C MET A 44 12.78 -13.55 4.14
N ARG A 45 11.74 -14.12 4.76
CA ARG A 45 11.86 -15.28 5.64
C ARG A 45 12.29 -16.54 4.89
N ALA A 46 11.74 -16.76 3.69
CA ALA A 46 12.14 -17.86 2.81
C ALA A 46 13.61 -17.74 2.37
N ASN A 47 14.12 -16.52 2.26
CA ASN A 47 15.50 -16.22 1.90
C ASN A 47 16.24 -15.47 3.04
N SER A 48 16.15 -16.01 4.24
CA SER A 48 16.58 -15.34 5.47
C SER A 48 18.07 -14.97 5.50
N LEU A 49 18.93 -15.76 4.86
CA LEU A 49 20.36 -15.47 4.78
C LEU A 49 20.63 -14.18 3.98
N ALA A 50 19.98 -14.02 2.84
CA ALA A 50 20.06 -12.80 2.04
C ALA A 50 19.43 -11.58 2.76
N ALA A 51 18.33 -11.79 3.47
CA ALA A 51 17.69 -10.74 4.24
C ALA A 51 18.59 -10.23 5.38
N LYS A 52 19.25 -11.13 6.11
CA LYS A 52 20.22 -10.79 7.16
C LYS A 52 21.50 -10.14 6.63
N SER A 53 21.86 -10.40 5.37
CA SER A 53 22.96 -9.71 4.69
C SER A 53 22.54 -8.37 4.04
N ASN A 54 21.34 -7.86 4.36
CA ASN A 54 20.77 -6.62 3.83
C ASN A 54 20.49 -6.62 2.32
N ALA A 55 20.41 -7.79 1.66
CA ALA A 55 20.16 -7.88 0.22
C ALA A 55 18.77 -7.38 -0.20
N TYR A 56 17.81 -7.32 0.73
CA TYR A 56 16.48 -6.77 0.51
C TYR A 56 16.40 -5.27 0.83
N ASN A 57 17.46 -4.63 1.32
CA ASN A 57 17.43 -3.21 1.65
C ASN A 57 17.32 -2.37 0.38
N ILE A 58 16.22 -1.62 0.29
CA ILE A 58 16.00 -0.62 -0.75
C ILE A 58 15.47 0.67 -0.13
N PRO A 59 15.95 1.84 -0.57
CA PRO A 59 15.29 3.09 -0.27
C PRO A 59 13.88 3.06 -0.88
N ARG A 60 12.99 3.91 -0.40
CA ARG A 60 11.65 4.01 -0.99
C ARG A 60 11.73 4.26 -2.50
N LYS A 61 11.20 3.32 -3.28
CA LYS A 61 11.15 3.36 -4.73
C LYS A 61 9.75 3.07 -5.25
N CYS A 62 9.39 3.74 -6.33
CA CYS A 62 8.09 3.65 -7.00
C CYS A 62 8.19 3.05 -8.40
N ASP A 63 9.37 2.69 -8.85
CA ASP A 63 9.65 2.05 -10.13
C ASP A 63 9.99 0.57 -9.92
N THR A 64 9.49 -0.27 -10.81
CA THR A 64 9.88 -1.67 -10.86
C THR A 64 11.36 -1.75 -11.24
N ARG A 65 12.17 -2.29 -10.35
CA ARG A 65 13.55 -2.61 -10.67
C ARG A 65 13.61 -3.63 -11.80
N ALA A 66 14.58 -3.48 -12.71
CA ALA A 66 14.93 -4.58 -13.58
C ALA A 66 15.33 -5.76 -12.69
N ALA A 67 14.66 -6.91 -12.85
CA ALA A 67 15.00 -8.11 -12.12
C ALA A 67 16.45 -8.49 -12.44
N SER A 68 17.33 -8.43 -11.44
CA SER A 68 18.69 -8.91 -11.58
C SER A 68 18.74 -10.43 -11.32
N GLU A 69 19.92 -11.01 -11.39
CA GLU A 69 20.08 -12.46 -11.21
C GLU A 69 19.82 -12.93 -9.76
N SER A 70 19.85 -12.00 -8.77
CA SER A 70 19.60 -12.37 -7.38
C SER A 70 18.14 -12.66 -7.09
N GLN A 71 17.86 -13.61 -6.19
CA GLN A 71 16.49 -13.90 -5.75
C GLN A 71 15.86 -12.67 -5.07
N ALA A 72 16.63 -11.95 -4.26
CA ALA A 72 16.15 -10.76 -3.57
C ALA A 72 15.68 -9.67 -4.55
N ASP A 73 16.43 -9.44 -5.64
CA ASP A 73 16.01 -8.46 -6.65
C ASP A 73 14.76 -8.89 -7.42
N ARG A 74 14.60 -10.18 -7.69
CA ARG A 74 13.37 -10.72 -8.31
C ARG A 74 12.17 -10.55 -7.41
N ASP A 75 12.31 -10.87 -6.12
CA ASP A 75 11.26 -10.71 -5.13
C ASP A 75 10.85 -9.24 -4.98
N LEU A 76 11.83 -8.33 -4.93
CA LEU A 76 11.58 -6.88 -4.85
C LEU A 76 10.88 -6.34 -6.10
N ALA A 77 11.32 -6.75 -7.29
CA ALA A 77 10.70 -6.33 -8.55
C ALA A 77 9.25 -6.83 -8.66
N ALA A 78 9.00 -8.10 -8.30
CA ALA A 78 7.67 -8.69 -8.28
C ALA A 78 6.77 -7.97 -7.25
N TRP A 79 7.28 -7.71 -6.04
CA TRP A 79 6.56 -7.04 -4.98
C TRP A 79 6.11 -5.63 -5.36
N ILE A 80 7.02 -4.80 -5.89
CA ILE A 80 6.67 -3.44 -6.36
C ILE A 80 5.63 -3.51 -7.48
N GLY A 81 5.81 -4.42 -8.45
CA GLY A 81 4.84 -4.62 -9.53
C GLY A 81 3.45 -5.04 -9.02
N GLN A 82 3.37 -5.94 -8.05
CA GLN A 82 2.11 -6.35 -7.42
C GLN A 82 1.44 -5.20 -6.66
N MET A 83 2.22 -4.40 -5.93
CA MET A 83 1.69 -3.20 -5.26
C MET A 83 1.07 -2.23 -6.27
N GLN A 84 1.74 -1.96 -7.38
CA GLN A 84 1.27 -1.06 -8.43
C GLN A 84 0.00 -1.54 -9.13
N THR A 85 -0.25 -2.85 -9.15
CA THR A 85 -1.48 -3.42 -9.73
C THR A 85 -2.63 -3.53 -8.73
N SER A 86 -2.33 -3.62 -7.44
CA SER A 86 -3.32 -3.89 -6.38
C SER A 86 -3.73 -2.65 -5.58
N LEU A 87 -2.89 -1.63 -5.51
CA LEU A 87 -3.16 -0.38 -4.80
C LEU A 87 -3.57 0.72 -5.79
N SER A 88 -4.39 1.66 -5.33
CA SER A 88 -4.84 2.78 -6.15
C SER A 88 -3.76 3.82 -6.38
N GLY A 89 -3.89 4.52 -7.50
CA GLY A 89 -3.03 5.63 -7.87
C GLY A 89 -2.22 5.36 -9.14
N ALA A 90 -1.47 6.36 -9.56
CA ALA A 90 -0.47 6.17 -10.60
C ALA A 90 0.70 5.34 -10.05
N ALA A 91 1.31 4.52 -10.89
CA ALA A 91 2.47 3.70 -10.48
C ALA A 91 3.59 4.52 -9.80
N ALA A 92 3.76 5.78 -10.20
CA ALA A 92 4.72 6.71 -9.59
C ALA A 92 4.40 7.09 -8.12
N ASN A 93 3.19 6.81 -7.63
CA ASN A 93 2.75 7.11 -6.27
C ASN A 93 2.68 5.87 -5.39
N VAL A 94 2.80 4.67 -5.99
CA VAL A 94 2.82 3.39 -5.28
C VAL A 94 4.28 2.98 -5.11
N CYS A 95 4.77 3.07 -3.89
CA CYS A 95 6.20 2.91 -3.60
C CYS A 95 6.42 1.92 -2.46
N GLY A 96 7.51 1.18 -2.55
CA GLY A 96 7.97 0.29 -1.51
C GLY A 96 9.36 0.66 -1.00
N GLY A 97 9.61 0.40 0.29
CA GLY A 97 10.92 0.56 0.90
C GLY A 97 11.16 -0.49 1.97
N ILE A 98 12.39 -0.96 2.09
CA ILE A 98 12.79 -1.94 3.11
C ILE A 98 14.12 -1.50 3.72
N ASN A 99 14.15 -1.50 5.04
CA ASN A 99 15.35 -1.23 5.81
C ASN A 99 15.51 -2.30 6.89
N CYS A 100 16.46 -3.19 6.71
CA CYS A 100 16.82 -4.23 7.67
C CYS A 100 18.13 -3.89 8.38
N ASN A 101 18.19 -4.19 9.66
CA ASN A 101 19.43 -4.22 10.42
C ASN A 101 19.90 -5.67 10.51
N GLY A 102 20.95 -6.01 9.79
CA GLY A 102 21.48 -7.37 9.73
C GLY A 102 22.00 -7.91 11.07
N THR A 103 22.35 -7.03 12.03
CA THR A 103 22.81 -7.43 13.37
C THR A 103 21.66 -7.83 14.29
N THR A 104 20.56 -7.07 14.27
CA THR A 104 19.39 -7.32 15.14
C THR A 104 18.34 -8.18 14.48
N GLY A 105 18.37 -8.33 13.15
CA GLY A 105 17.34 -8.98 12.35
C GLY A 105 16.05 -8.18 12.26
N ILE A 106 16.02 -6.93 12.76
CA ILE A 106 14.83 -6.09 12.69
C ILE A 106 14.75 -5.45 11.31
N CYS A 107 13.61 -5.61 10.65
CA CYS A 107 13.29 -5.02 9.35
C CYS A 107 12.08 -4.11 9.44
N ILE A 108 12.15 -2.98 8.76
CA ILE A 108 11.04 -2.05 8.57
C ILE A 108 10.67 -2.09 7.09
N VAL A 109 9.46 -2.55 6.81
CA VAL A 109 8.86 -2.56 5.47
C VAL A 109 7.90 -1.39 5.37
N THR A 110 8.06 -0.57 4.36
CA THR A 110 7.23 0.60 4.12
C THR A 110 6.48 0.43 2.80
N VAL A 111 5.17 0.59 2.84
CA VAL A 111 4.28 0.61 1.65
C VAL A 111 3.63 1.99 1.59
N GLN A 112 3.68 2.62 0.43
CA GLN A 112 3.07 3.92 0.17
C GLN A 112 2.11 3.81 -1.02
N TRP A 113 0.97 4.50 -0.95
CA TRP A 113 -0.02 4.58 -2.03
C TRP A 113 -0.75 5.92 -2.04
N ASP A 114 -1.53 6.15 -3.08
CA ASP A 114 -2.36 7.34 -3.24
C ASP A 114 -3.81 7.03 -2.82
N ASP A 115 -4.23 7.55 -1.68
CA ASP A 115 -5.57 7.40 -1.12
C ASP A 115 -6.53 8.57 -1.47
N THR A 116 -6.23 9.36 -2.47
CA THR A 116 -7.05 10.51 -2.88
C THR A 116 -8.52 10.14 -3.13
N ARG A 117 -8.77 8.92 -3.63
CA ARG A 117 -10.15 8.44 -3.89
C ARG A 117 -10.92 8.08 -2.62
N GLY A 118 -10.23 7.61 -1.59
CA GLY A 118 -10.83 7.18 -0.33
C GLY A 118 -11.01 8.30 0.68
N ASN A 119 -10.25 9.38 0.59
CA ASN A 119 -10.30 10.49 1.53
C ASN A 119 -11.14 11.66 0.99
N PRO A 120 -12.40 11.83 1.43
CA PRO A 120 -13.30 12.85 0.91
C PRO A 120 -12.98 14.28 1.35
N ASP A 121 -12.15 14.46 2.39
CA ASP A 121 -12.00 15.75 3.06
C ASP A 121 -10.93 16.64 2.42
N LYS A 122 -10.18 16.11 1.47
CA LYS A 122 -9.07 16.82 0.84
C LYS A 122 -9.21 16.79 -0.69
N SER A 123 -10.29 17.34 -1.21
CA SER A 123 -10.50 17.45 -2.65
C SER A 123 -9.44 18.34 -3.29
N GLY A 124 -8.80 17.84 -4.33
CA GLY A 124 -7.84 18.58 -5.15
C GLY A 124 -6.37 18.45 -4.73
N THR A 125 -6.06 17.86 -3.57
CA THR A 125 -4.68 17.56 -3.17
C THR A 125 -4.47 16.07 -3.14
N GLN A 126 -3.37 15.61 -3.73
CA GLN A 126 -2.98 14.20 -3.69
C GLN A 126 -2.76 13.75 -2.25
N GLN A 127 -3.42 12.67 -1.85
CA GLN A 127 -3.33 12.09 -0.51
C GLN A 127 -2.44 10.87 -0.56
N ILE A 128 -1.20 11.04 -0.14
CA ILE A 128 -0.25 9.95 -0.03
C ILE A 128 -0.33 9.37 1.38
N GLU A 129 -0.75 8.12 1.46
CA GLU A 129 -0.76 7.32 2.68
C GLU A 129 0.45 6.40 2.74
N GLN A 130 0.89 6.09 3.94
CA GLN A 130 2.05 5.24 4.19
C GLN A 130 1.77 4.29 5.35
N LEU A 131 2.10 3.02 5.15
CA LEU A 131 2.10 1.99 6.18
C LEU A 131 3.55 1.56 6.44
N SER A 132 3.94 1.50 7.71
CA SER A 132 5.22 0.91 8.12
C SER A 132 4.96 -0.34 8.96
N PHE A 133 5.54 -1.45 8.54
CA PHE A 133 5.44 -2.76 9.19
C PHE A 133 6.81 -3.15 9.73
N VAL A 134 6.89 -3.38 11.04
CA VAL A 134 8.13 -3.80 11.72
C VAL A 134 8.08 -5.30 11.99
N THR A 135 9.10 -6.00 11.58
CA THR A 135 9.25 -7.45 11.81
C THR A 135 10.68 -7.81 12.20
N GLN A 136 10.84 -8.97 12.84
CA GLN A 136 12.14 -9.58 13.11
C GLN A 136 12.27 -10.85 12.27
N LEU A 137 13.45 -11.06 11.64
CA LEU A 137 13.78 -12.19 10.77
C LEU A 137 14.70 -13.19 11.48
#